data_3676f3292548489eaf4647180fc8646f
#
_entry.id   3676f3292548489eaf4647180fc8646f
#
_cell.length_a   1.000
_cell.length_b   1.000
_cell.length_c   1.000
_cell.angle_alpha   90.00
_cell.angle_beta   90.00
_cell.angle_gamma   90.00
#
_symmetry.space_group_name_H-M   'P 1'
#
loop_
_entity.id
_entity.type
_entity.pdbx_description
1 polymer ?
#
loop_
_entity_poly.entity_id
_entity_poly.type
_entity_poly.pdbx_seq_one_letter_code
_entity_poly.pdbx_strand_id
1 'polypeptide(L)'
;MEKFSSLKIGDQFQSTTTISPNELDEYLGFSRIKNAMFEIDTGKKEPKVVSGRAMISRMEGEFTRLRQIYGNLIILYGIDGDKEWEGRQTRFLKPLYTDQVLKIKFTISEKKDIDDEFGLIGVDFEGTNEEGEIILACKKNLYRIKKDPPSNL
;
A
#
# COMPACT_ATOMS: atom_id res chain seq x y z
N MET A 1 -1.49 1.77 18.97
CA MET A 1 -0.28 2.10 18.18
C MET A 1 0.91 1.35 18.71
N GLU A 2 1.68 0.78 17.84
CA GLU A 2 2.96 0.16 18.19
C GLU A 2 4.10 1.07 17.77
N LYS A 3 5.06 1.28 18.68
CA LYS A 3 6.27 2.04 18.36
C LYS A 3 7.24 1.17 17.58
N PHE A 4 8.20 1.81 16.91
CA PHE A 4 9.26 1.11 16.19
C PHE A 4 9.89 -0.02 17.03
N SER A 5 10.14 0.23 18.30
CA SER A 5 10.76 -0.76 19.18
C SER A 5 9.91 -2.03 19.38
N SER A 6 8.60 -1.92 19.23
CA SER A 6 7.66 -3.04 19.39
C SER A 6 7.36 -3.79 18.12
N LEU A 7 7.61 -3.17 16.96
CA LEU A 7 7.42 -3.84 15.66
C LEU A 7 8.50 -4.90 15.46
N LYS A 8 8.11 -6.06 14.99
CA LYS A 8 9.02 -7.19 14.79
C LYS A 8 8.90 -7.73 13.37
N ILE A 9 10.02 -8.20 12.84
CA ILE A 9 10.03 -8.93 11.57
C ILE A 9 9.08 -10.13 11.71
N GLY A 10 8.18 -10.28 10.74
CA GLY A 10 7.15 -11.32 10.75
C GLY A 10 5.80 -10.86 11.28
N ASP A 11 5.70 -9.70 11.90
CA ASP A 11 4.39 -9.15 12.31
C ASP A 11 3.51 -8.98 11.10
N GLN A 12 2.24 -9.40 11.23
CA GLN A 12 1.25 -9.32 10.17
C GLN A 12 0.05 -8.50 10.59
N PHE A 13 -0.42 -7.66 9.69
CA PHE A 13 -1.63 -6.87 9.87
C PHE A 13 -2.54 -7.05 8.66
N GLN A 14 -3.81 -6.81 8.83
CA GLN A 14 -4.80 -6.97 7.76
C GLN A 14 -5.72 -5.76 7.66
N SER A 15 -6.14 -5.49 6.43
CA SER A 15 -7.15 -4.47 6.14
C SER A 15 -8.00 -4.95 4.96
N THR A 16 -9.17 -4.35 4.84
CA THR A 16 -10.10 -4.64 3.74
C THR A 16 -10.57 -3.31 3.17
N THR A 17 -10.60 -3.19 1.86
CA THR A 17 -10.99 -1.96 1.20
C THR A 17 -11.72 -2.23 -0.12
N THR A 18 -12.39 -1.23 -0.64
CA THR A 18 -12.93 -1.21 -2.00
C THR A 18 -12.52 0.10 -2.66
N ILE A 19 -12.40 0.09 -3.98
CA ILE A 19 -12.14 1.30 -4.75
C ILE A 19 -13.39 1.58 -5.59
N SER A 20 -14.07 2.70 -5.32
CA SER A 20 -15.27 3.08 -6.06
C SER A 20 -14.93 3.63 -7.44
N PRO A 21 -15.90 3.65 -8.38
CA PRO A 21 -15.69 4.32 -9.67
C PRO A 21 -15.27 5.78 -9.53
N ASN A 22 -15.86 6.52 -8.59
CA ASN A 22 -15.48 7.92 -8.36
C ASN A 22 -14.04 8.05 -7.87
N GLU A 23 -13.61 7.19 -6.95
CA GLU A 23 -12.24 7.20 -6.47
C GLU A 23 -11.24 6.87 -7.58
N LEU A 24 -11.58 5.92 -8.44
CA LEU A 24 -10.74 5.63 -9.61
C LEU A 24 -10.64 6.85 -10.53
N ASP A 25 -11.76 7.51 -10.82
CA ASP A 25 -11.77 8.71 -11.66
C ASP A 25 -10.93 9.83 -11.05
N GLU A 26 -11.01 10.03 -9.74
CA GLU A 26 -10.18 11.01 -9.04
C GLU A 26 -8.69 10.69 -9.16
N TYR A 27 -8.33 9.42 -9.00
CA TYR A 27 -6.95 8.99 -9.16
C TYR A 27 -6.45 9.21 -10.59
N LEU A 28 -7.24 8.83 -11.59
CA LEU A 28 -6.88 9.01 -12.99
C LEU A 28 -6.75 10.49 -13.34
N GLY A 29 -7.60 11.32 -12.78
CA GLY A 29 -7.52 12.78 -12.94
C GLY A 29 -6.25 13.36 -12.33
N PHE A 30 -5.94 12.99 -11.11
CA PHE A 30 -4.72 13.44 -10.43
C PHE A 30 -3.47 12.95 -11.15
N SER A 31 -3.41 11.68 -11.52
CA SER A 31 -2.23 11.08 -12.15
C SER A 31 -2.07 11.46 -13.61
N ARG A 32 -3.14 12.01 -14.22
CA ARG A 32 -3.21 12.33 -15.65
C ARG A 32 -3.00 11.12 -16.56
N ILE A 33 -3.23 9.93 -16.06
CA ILE A 33 -3.20 8.72 -16.88
C ILE A 33 -4.30 8.83 -17.94
N LYS A 34 -3.91 8.68 -19.19
CA LYS A 34 -4.83 8.67 -20.32
C LYS A 34 -4.64 7.38 -21.11
N ASN A 35 -5.63 6.51 -21.02
CA ASN A 35 -5.57 5.23 -21.68
C ASN A 35 -6.98 4.82 -22.09
N ALA A 36 -7.11 4.40 -23.33
CA ALA A 36 -8.40 3.99 -23.88
C ALA A 36 -9.14 2.97 -23.01
N MET A 37 -8.40 2.09 -22.32
CA MET A 37 -8.99 1.11 -21.43
C MET A 37 -9.87 1.74 -20.33
N PHE A 38 -9.52 2.94 -19.86
CA PHE A 38 -10.28 3.65 -18.84
C PHE A 38 -11.32 4.60 -19.43
N GLU A 39 -11.27 4.87 -20.74
CA GLU A 39 -12.13 5.83 -21.42
C GLU A 39 -13.28 5.17 -22.18
N ILE A 40 -13.24 3.85 -22.37
CA ILE A 40 -14.28 3.15 -23.12
C ILE A 40 -15.57 3.14 -22.31
N ASP A 41 -16.58 3.84 -22.84
CA ASP A 41 -17.94 3.74 -22.36
C ASP A 41 -18.63 2.61 -23.13
N THR A 42 -18.89 1.52 -22.47
CA THR A 42 -19.57 0.38 -23.06
C THR A 42 -21.08 0.53 -23.08
N GLY A 43 -21.60 1.65 -22.56
CA GLY A 43 -23.05 1.86 -22.41
C GLY A 43 -23.68 0.94 -21.37
N LYS A 44 -22.87 0.17 -20.65
CA LYS A 44 -23.29 -0.69 -19.56
C LYS A 44 -22.71 -0.15 -18.26
N LYS A 45 -23.46 -0.31 -17.17
CA LYS A 45 -22.96 -0.01 -15.83
C LYS A 45 -22.03 -1.13 -15.36
N GLU A 46 -21.00 -1.40 -16.14
CA GLU A 46 -20.03 -2.41 -15.79
C GLU A 46 -18.96 -1.83 -14.89
N PRO A 47 -18.47 -2.62 -13.90
CA PRO A 47 -17.34 -2.20 -13.09
C PRO A 47 -16.13 -1.96 -13.99
N LYS A 48 -15.38 -0.91 -13.69
CA LYS A 48 -14.16 -0.58 -14.42
C LYS A 48 -12.97 -1.28 -13.78
N VAL A 49 -11.98 -1.63 -14.59
CA VAL A 49 -10.74 -2.19 -14.08
C VAL A 49 -9.98 -1.12 -13.31
N VAL A 50 -9.47 -1.48 -12.14
CA VAL A 50 -8.70 -0.56 -11.31
C VAL A 50 -7.25 -0.54 -11.76
N SER A 51 -6.69 0.67 -11.93
CA SER A 51 -5.27 0.83 -12.24
C SER A 51 -4.42 0.16 -11.15
N GLY A 52 -3.37 -0.55 -11.57
CA GLY A 52 -2.45 -1.18 -10.63
C GLY A 52 -1.79 -0.18 -9.69
N ARG A 53 -1.43 0.99 -10.20
CA ARG A 53 -0.86 2.06 -9.36
C ARG A 53 -1.86 2.60 -8.36
N ALA A 54 -3.14 2.67 -8.73
CA ALA A 54 -4.20 3.06 -7.80
C ALA A 54 -4.32 2.04 -6.66
N MET A 55 -4.21 0.76 -6.95
CA MET A 55 -4.21 -0.29 -5.92
C MET A 55 -3.05 -0.13 -4.95
N ILE A 56 -1.83 0.11 -5.45
CA ILE A 56 -0.66 0.31 -4.59
C ILE A 56 -0.86 1.52 -3.69
N SER A 57 -1.34 2.64 -4.24
CA SER A 57 -1.62 3.84 -3.46
C SER A 57 -2.65 3.58 -2.37
N ARG A 58 -3.72 2.84 -2.69
CA ARG A 58 -4.74 2.48 -1.70
C ARG A 58 -4.17 1.59 -0.61
N MET A 59 -3.35 0.61 -0.97
CA MET A 59 -2.73 -0.29 -0.01
C MET A 59 -1.79 0.46 0.94
N GLU A 60 -1.01 1.40 0.42
CA GLU A 60 -0.16 2.24 1.26
C GLU A 60 -1.00 3.10 2.20
N GLY A 61 -2.07 3.69 1.70
CA GLY A 61 -2.99 4.45 2.54
C GLY A 61 -3.59 3.61 3.66
N GLU A 62 -4.04 2.40 3.35
CA GLU A 62 -4.58 1.50 4.36
C GLU A 62 -3.53 1.08 5.38
N PHE A 63 -2.27 0.90 4.96
CA PHE A 63 -1.16 0.64 5.87
C PHE A 63 -1.03 1.77 6.91
N THR A 64 -1.05 3.02 6.46
CA THR A 64 -0.92 4.17 7.38
C THR A 64 -2.09 4.31 8.34
N ARG A 65 -3.25 3.75 8.00
CA ARG A 65 -4.46 3.82 8.82
C ARG A 65 -4.62 2.66 9.79
N LEU A 66 -3.77 1.65 9.72
CA LEU A 66 -3.84 0.52 10.64
C LEU A 66 -3.72 1.02 12.08
N ARG A 67 -4.53 0.45 12.98
CA ARG A 67 -4.51 0.81 14.40
C ARG A 67 -3.11 0.64 15.00
N GLN A 68 -2.37 -0.34 14.55
CA GLN A 68 -1.01 -0.63 15.04
C GLN A 68 0.01 0.39 14.55
N ILE A 69 -0.28 1.08 13.46
CA ILE A 69 0.67 1.97 12.76
C ILE A 69 0.33 3.45 12.95
N TYR A 70 -0.96 3.78 12.93
CA TYR A 70 -1.42 5.17 13.04
C TYR A 70 -0.89 5.81 14.33
N GLY A 71 -0.39 7.02 14.21
CA GLY A 71 0.24 7.74 15.30
C GLY A 71 1.77 7.78 15.21
N ASN A 72 2.38 6.89 14.44
CA ASN A 72 3.80 6.98 14.11
C ASN A 72 4.04 8.04 13.04
N LEU A 73 5.20 8.67 13.10
CA LEU A 73 5.67 9.51 12.01
C LEU A 73 6.44 8.64 11.02
N ILE A 74 5.84 8.44 9.85
CA ILE A 74 6.41 7.64 8.77
C ILE A 74 6.70 8.55 7.59
N ILE A 75 7.90 8.43 7.04
CA ILE A 75 8.30 9.21 5.88
C ILE A 75 7.80 8.51 4.61
N LEU A 76 6.91 9.17 3.87
CA LEU A 76 6.26 8.60 2.70
C LEU A 76 6.80 9.11 1.36
N TYR A 77 7.75 10.02 1.36
CA TYR A 77 8.23 10.64 0.12
C TYR A 77 9.49 9.96 -0.45
N GLY A 78 9.62 8.70 -0.22
CA GLY A 78 10.78 7.93 -0.68
C GLY A 78 11.97 8.17 0.18
N ILE A 79 12.80 7.24 0.30
CA ILE A 79 14.00 7.30 1.00
C ILE A 79 14.95 6.26 0.59
N ASP A 80 16.05 6.39 1.17
CA ASP A 80 17.13 5.57 1.35
C ASP A 80 16.84 4.15 1.11
N GLY A 81 16.36 3.94 -0.03
CA GLY A 81 16.16 2.64 -0.45
C GLY A 81 17.47 2.08 -0.93
N ASP A 82 17.37 0.91 -1.34
CA ASP A 82 18.39 0.18 -2.01
C ASP A 82 18.72 0.89 -3.34
N LYS A 83 19.90 1.46 -3.45
CA LYS A 83 20.36 2.14 -4.66
C LYS A 83 20.39 1.21 -5.87
N GLU A 84 20.53 -0.07 -5.62
CA GLU A 84 20.64 -1.10 -6.66
C GLU A 84 19.27 -1.62 -7.10
N TRP A 85 18.20 -1.23 -6.44
CA TRP A 85 16.84 -1.69 -6.71
C TRP A 85 16.66 -3.21 -6.55
N GLU A 86 17.55 -3.85 -5.83
CA GLU A 86 17.57 -5.31 -5.73
C GLU A 86 16.42 -5.90 -4.95
N GLY A 87 15.84 -5.14 -4.07
CA GLY A 87 14.88 -5.68 -3.13
C GLY A 87 13.42 -5.49 -3.48
N ARG A 88 13.09 -4.40 -4.13
CA ARG A 88 11.70 -4.04 -4.37
C ARG A 88 11.11 -4.81 -5.55
N GLN A 89 10.02 -5.51 -5.29
CA GLN A 89 9.32 -6.28 -6.33
C GLN A 89 7.83 -5.96 -6.29
N THR A 90 7.28 -5.65 -7.46
CA THR A 90 5.85 -5.45 -7.62
C THR A 90 5.36 -6.32 -8.75
N ARG A 91 4.30 -7.11 -8.49
CA ARG A 91 3.69 -7.97 -9.49
C ARG A 91 2.18 -7.83 -9.46
N PHE A 92 1.59 -7.60 -10.61
CA PHE A 92 0.14 -7.62 -10.80
C PHE A 92 -0.23 -8.94 -11.46
N LEU A 93 -1.05 -9.71 -10.79
CA LEU A 93 -1.36 -11.09 -11.21
C LEU A 93 -2.75 -11.24 -11.79
N LYS A 94 -3.72 -10.48 -11.28
CA LYS A 94 -5.11 -10.50 -11.73
C LYS A 94 -5.71 -9.10 -11.65
N PRO A 95 -6.70 -8.79 -12.51
CA PRO A 95 -7.36 -7.50 -12.42
C PRO A 95 -8.27 -7.42 -11.20
N LEU A 96 -8.36 -6.23 -10.62
CA LEU A 96 -9.40 -5.86 -9.67
C LEU A 96 -10.33 -4.88 -10.37
N TYR A 97 -11.62 -5.04 -10.16
CA TYR A 97 -12.62 -4.12 -10.68
C TYR A 97 -13.16 -3.23 -9.57
N THR A 98 -13.69 -2.07 -9.95
CA THR A 98 -14.30 -1.14 -8.98
C THR A 98 -15.37 -1.85 -8.17
N ASP A 99 -15.50 -1.45 -6.91
CA ASP A 99 -16.44 -2.00 -5.92
C ASP A 99 -16.18 -3.44 -5.48
N GLN A 100 -15.19 -4.11 -6.05
CA GLN A 100 -14.77 -5.41 -5.55
C GLN A 100 -13.95 -5.26 -4.27
N VAL A 101 -14.10 -6.22 -3.36
CA VAL A 101 -13.36 -6.21 -2.11
C VAL A 101 -11.92 -6.63 -2.34
N LEU A 102 -11.00 -5.81 -1.84
CA LEU A 102 -9.57 -6.11 -1.79
C LEU A 102 -9.19 -6.35 -0.34
N LYS A 103 -8.71 -7.54 -0.05
CA LYS A 103 -8.17 -7.90 1.27
C LYS A 103 -6.67 -7.73 1.22
N ILE A 104 -6.11 -7.01 2.18
CA ILE A 104 -4.70 -6.67 2.19
C ILE A 104 -4.04 -7.27 3.42
N LYS A 105 -2.93 -7.96 3.20
CA LYS A 105 -2.05 -8.43 4.25
C LYS A 105 -0.76 -7.63 4.21
N PHE A 106 -0.37 -7.10 5.36
CA PHE A 106 0.88 -6.37 5.54
C PHE A 106 1.80 -7.22 6.41
N THR A 107 3.03 -7.40 5.97
CA THR A 107 4.02 -8.15 6.75
C THR A 107 5.26 -7.28 6.94
N ILE A 108 5.72 -7.13 8.17
CA ILE A 108 6.99 -6.47 8.44
C ILE A 108 8.09 -7.44 8.01
N SER A 109 8.81 -7.09 6.95
CA SER A 109 9.82 -7.96 6.35
C SER A 109 11.24 -7.58 6.71
N GLU A 110 11.46 -6.32 7.07
CA GLU A 110 12.77 -5.81 7.46
C GLU A 110 12.65 -4.81 8.60
N LYS A 111 13.71 -4.70 9.40
CA LYS A 111 13.80 -3.74 10.47
C LYS A 111 15.27 -3.41 10.72
N LYS A 112 15.61 -2.13 10.68
CA LYS A 112 16.98 -1.65 10.91
C LYS A 112 16.97 -0.38 11.73
N ASP A 113 18.01 -0.18 12.53
CA ASP A 113 18.30 1.13 13.11
C ASP A 113 19.02 2.00 12.07
N ILE A 114 18.62 3.25 11.95
CA ILE A 114 19.33 4.24 11.13
C ILE A 114 20.20 5.11 12.03
N ASP A 115 19.60 5.73 13.03
CA ASP A 115 20.26 6.58 14.01
C ASP A 115 19.43 6.63 15.31
N ASP A 116 19.74 7.54 16.19
CA ASP A 116 19.01 7.66 17.47
C ASP A 116 17.57 8.10 17.30
N GLU A 117 17.25 8.76 16.20
CA GLU A 117 15.93 9.35 15.94
C GLU A 117 15.06 8.45 15.07
N PHE A 118 15.64 7.80 14.05
CA PHE A 118 14.91 7.04 13.05
C PHE A 118 15.32 5.58 12.98
N GLY A 119 14.35 4.74 12.65
CA GLY A 119 14.54 3.39 12.18
C GLY A 119 14.02 3.23 10.75
N LEU A 120 14.29 2.09 10.17
CA LEU A 120 13.78 1.69 8.86
C LEU A 120 12.96 0.42 9.01
N ILE A 121 11.78 0.40 8.39
CA ILE A 121 10.97 -0.81 8.29
C ILE A 121 10.73 -1.14 6.83
N GLY A 122 10.77 -2.43 6.51
CA GLY A 122 10.32 -2.93 5.23
C GLY A 122 8.97 -3.61 5.40
N VAL A 123 8.05 -3.34 4.49
CA VAL A 123 6.70 -3.88 4.55
C VAL A 123 6.34 -4.53 3.24
N ASP A 124 5.89 -5.78 3.30
CA ASP A 124 5.34 -6.47 2.15
C ASP A 124 3.82 -6.29 2.12
N PHE A 125 3.29 -5.91 0.98
CA PHE A 125 1.85 -5.81 0.74
C PHE A 125 1.42 -6.95 -0.16
N GLU A 126 0.36 -7.65 0.24
CA GLU A 126 -0.27 -8.67 -0.59
C GLU A 126 -1.77 -8.42 -0.63
N GLY A 127 -2.32 -8.27 -1.84
CA GLY A 127 -3.74 -8.07 -2.04
C GLY A 127 -4.40 -9.31 -2.61
N THR A 128 -5.52 -9.71 -2.03
CA THR A 128 -6.33 -10.84 -2.50
C THR A 128 -7.77 -10.43 -2.73
N ASN A 129 -8.46 -11.13 -3.62
CA ASN A 129 -9.89 -10.95 -3.84
C ASN A 129 -10.70 -11.80 -2.85
N GLU A 130 -12.02 -11.78 -2.97
CA GLU A 130 -12.91 -12.54 -2.09
C GLU A 130 -12.76 -14.05 -2.25
N GLU A 131 -12.31 -14.51 -3.40
CA GLU A 131 -12.07 -15.91 -3.67
C GLU A 131 -10.71 -16.39 -3.12
N GLY A 132 -9.95 -15.51 -2.49
CA GLY A 132 -8.64 -15.85 -1.95
C GLY A 132 -7.51 -15.85 -2.99
N GLU A 133 -7.77 -15.38 -4.20
CA GLU A 133 -6.76 -15.32 -5.24
C GLU A 133 -5.89 -14.08 -5.07
N ILE A 134 -4.59 -14.22 -5.25
CA ILE A 134 -3.66 -13.09 -5.16
C ILE A 134 -3.83 -12.20 -6.38
N ILE A 135 -4.18 -10.94 -6.16
CA ILE A 135 -4.32 -9.92 -7.19
C ILE A 135 -3.00 -9.23 -7.46
N LEU A 136 -2.32 -8.83 -6.40
CA LEU A 136 -1.02 -8.20 -6.52
C LEU A 136 -0.18 -8.45 -5.27
N ALA A 137 1.11 -8.37 -5.47
CA ALA A 137 2.08 -8.38 -4.39
C ALA A 137 3.10 -7.26 -4.63
N CYS A 138 3.38 -6.50 -3.59
CA CYS A 138 4.37 -5.42 -3.63
C CYS A 138 5.27 -5.59 -2.41
N LYS A 139 6.48 -6.08 -2.64
CA LYS A 139 7.41 -6.43 -1.56
C LYS A 139 8.46 -5.37 -1.33
N LYS A 140 8.96 -5.33 -0.10
CA LYS A 140 10.07 -4.47 0.34
C LYS A 140 9.79 -2.99 0.14
N ASN A 141 8.60 -2.55 0.56
CA ASN A 141 8.33 -1.14 0.67
C ASN A 141 9.05 -0.62 1.92
N LEU A 142 10.04 0.24 1.71
CA LEU A 142 10.88 0.72 2.79
C LEU A 142 10.39 2.07 3.29
N TYR A 143 10.22 2.18 4.60
CA TYR A 143 9.79 3.40 5.26
C TYR A 143 10.74 3.76 6.39
N ARG A 144 11.12 5.03 6.43
CA ARG A 144 11.77 5.59 7.61
C ARG A 144 10.69 5.93 8.62
N ILE A 145 10.87 5.48 9.85
CA ILE A 145 9.91 5.69 10.94
C ILE A 145 10.63 6.34 12.10
N LYS A 146 10.01 7.35 12.70
CA LYS A 146 10.56 8.00 13.87
C LYS A 146 10.40 7.05 15.07
N LYS A 147 11.51 6.85 15.83
CA LYS A 147 11.51 5.90 16.96
C LYS A 147 10.59 6.34 18.08
N ASP A 148 10.54 7.64 18.35
CA ASP A 148 9.64 8.24 19.34
C ASP A 148 8.57 9.03 18.61
N PRO A 149 7.36 8.48 18.46
CA PRO A 149 6.29 9.20 17.76
C PRO A 149 5.88 10.45 18.54
N PRO A 150 5.34 11.46 17.82
CA PRO A 150 4.87 12.69 18.46
C PRO A 150 3.83 12.40 19.52
N SER A 151 3.93 13.09 20.67
CA SER A 151 3.02 12.87 21.80
C SER A 151 1.67 13.56 21.68
N ASN A 152 1.45 14.35 20.64
CA ASN A 152 0.24 15.17 20.45
C ASN A 152 -0.63 14.72 19.28
N LEU A 153 -0.58 13.51 18.90
CA LEU A 153 -1.46 12.99 17.84
C LEU A 153 -2.78 12.51 18.42
#